data_f6a65dd42036e9e773060657bd2f02f3
#
_entry.id   f6a65dd42036e9e773060657bd2f02f3
#
_cell.length_a   1.000
_cell.length_b   1.000
_cell.length_c   1.000
_cell.angle_alpha   90.00
_cell.angle_beta   90.00
_cell.angle_gamma   90.00
#
_symmetry.space_group_name_H-M   'P 1'
#
loop_
_entity.id
_entity.type
_entity.pdbx_description
1 polymer ?
#
loop_
_entity_poly.entity_id
_entity_poly.type
_entity_poly.pdbx_seq_one_letter_code
_entity_poly.pdbx_strand_id
1 'polypeptide(L)'
;MKREDISEAIGNISTKYIQEAAPNIRVKKKPVWVKWGVVAAVFCFFSMTVFANSLFSSLSGDELSLSATYEGNGVISVQVENRSDKELNFQSKLKLMRWSTSEEVKPLSGKVSFSNTEIPANSSGTMVIDLSDAYDISLLETPISDDDWYYLVLTNNNFLFGQDWMCTVEFAESVPTEKVD
;
A
#
# COMPACT_ATOMS: atom_id res chain seq x y z
N MET A 1 1.80 -86.19 -21.26
CA MET A 1 0.93 -85.13 -20.74
C MET A 1 0.43 -84.35 -21.91
N LYS A 2 -0.84 -84.48 -22.27
CA LYS A 2 -1.39 -83.76 -23.42
C LYS A 2 -1.73 -82.32 -23.01
N ARG A 3 -1.62 -81.33 -23.91
CA ARG A 3 -1.94 -79.94 -23.70
C ARG A 3 -3.39 -79.73 -23.16
N GLU A 4 -4.25 -80.65 -23.50
CA GLU A 4 -5.66 -80.65 -23.06
C GLU A 4 -5.82 -80.88 -21.57
N ASP A 5 -4.96 -81.75 -20.94
CA ASP A 5 -5.01 -82.02 -19.50
C ASP A 5 -4.65 -80.81 -18.65
N ILE A 6 -3.85 -79.88 -19.20
CA ILE A 6 -3.45 -78.64 -18.48
C ILE A 6 -4.54 -77.59 -18.59
N SER A 7 -5.26 -77.49 -19.70
CA SER A 7 -6.34 -76.50 -19.86
C SER A 7 -7.56 -76.85 -19.00
N GLU A 8 -7.84 -78.14 -18.82
CA GLU A 8 -8.91 -78.62 -17.99
C GLU A 8 -8.59 -78.42 -16.49
N ALA A 9 -7.34 -78.59 -16.09
CA ALA A 9 -6.90 -78.33 -14.71
C ALA A 9 -6.96 -76.83 -14.34
N ILE A 10 -6.69 -75.94 -15.33
CA ILE A 10 -6.77 -74.49 -15.15
C ILE A 10 -8.23 -74.01 -15.12
N GLY A 11 -9.10 -74.62 -15.94
CA GLY A 11 -10.52 -74.27 -16.00
C GLY A 11 -11.28 -74.59 -14.73
N ASN A 12 -10.78 -75.51 -13.92
CA ASN A 12 -11.44 -75.96 -12.68
C ASN A 12 -10.94 -75.22 -11.44
N ILE A 13 -10.14 -74.20 -11.58
CA ILE A 13 -9.77 -73.32 -10.44
C ILE A 13 -11.02 -72.56 -10.04
N SER A 14 -11.57 -72.99 -8.91
CA SER A 14 -12.78 -72.37 -8.32
C SER A 14 -12.59 -70.85 -8.17
N THR A 15 -13.53 -70.05 -8.63
CA THR A 15 -13.59 -68.59 -8.50
C THR A 15 -13.33 -68.13 -7.08
N LYS A 16 -13.56 -69.01 -6.09
CA LYS A 16 -13.23 -68.79 -4.69
C LYS A 16 -11.74 -68.52 -4.43
N TYR A 17 -10.85 -69.28 -5.08
CA TYR A 17 -9.39 -69.08 -4.91
C TYR A 17 -8.87 -67.85 -5.64
N ILE A 18 -9.53 -67.45 -6.73
CA ILE A 18 -9.20 -66.16 -7.41
C ILE A 18 -9.61 -64.98 -6.52
N GLN A 19 -10.72 -65.11 -5.81
CA GLN A 19 -11.23 -64.08 -4.92
C GLN A 19 -10.39 -63.95 -3.64
N GLU A 20 -9.82 -65.09 -3.15
CA GLU A 20 -8.90 -65.07 -1.99
C GLU A 20 -7.52 -64.53 -2.35
N ALA A 21 -7.05 -64.73 -3.58
CA ALA A 21 -5.76 -64.21 -4.08
C ALA A 21 -5.82 -62.72 -4.45
N ALA A 22 -7.00 -62.16 -4.65
CA ALA A 22 -7.14 -60.72 -4.92
C ALA A 22 -6.64 -59.88 -3.72
N PRO A 23 -5.65 -59.01 -3.93
CA PRO A 23 -5.17 -58.20 -2.84
C PRO A 23 -6.34 -57.37 -2.29
N ASN A 24 -6.60 -57.51 -0.99
CA ASN A 24 -7.64 -56.78 -0.27
C ASN A 24 -7.22 -55.30 -0.21
N ILE A 25 -7.42 -54.59 -1.32
CA ILE A 25 -7.15 -53.15 -1.39
C ILE A 25 -8.23 -52.49 -0.52
N ARG A 26 -7.92 -52.38 0.77
CA ARG A 26 -8.69 -51.52 1.67
C ARG A 26 -8.45 -50.08 1.23
N VAL A 27 -9.32 -49.55 0.38
CA VAL A 27 -9.37 -48.12 0.10
C VAL A 27 -9.72 -47.45 1.42
N LYS A 28 -8.70 -46.92 2.12
CA LYS A 28 -8.91 -46.12 3.31
C LYS A 28 -9.72 -44.89 2.88
N LYS A 29 -11.01 -44.92 3.20
CA LYS A 29 -11.87 -43.74 3.01
C LYS A 29 -11.25 -42.61 3.79
N LYS A 30 -10.78 -41.58 3.10
CA LYS A 30 -10.23 -40.37 3.75
C LYS A 30 -11.32 -39.83 4.69
N PRO A 31 -10.99 -39.56 5.94
CA PRO A 31 -11.97 -39.09 6.90
C PRO A 31 -12.60 -37.77 6.43
N VAL A 32 -13.90 -37.63 6.64
CA VAL A 32 -14.70 -36.49 6.14
C VAL A 32 -14.14 -35.14 6.59
N TRP A 33 -13.52 -35.08 7.77
CA TRP A 33 -12.91 -33.86 8.30
C TRP A 33 -11.75 -33.33 7.45
N VAL A 34 -11.05 -34.20 6.68
CA VAL A 34 -9.99 -33.76 5.75
C VAL A 34 -10.60 -32.94 4.61
N LYS A 35 -11.81 -33.28 4.15
CA LYS A 35 -12.51 -32.48 3.13
C LYS A 35 -12.90 -31.10 3.67
N TRP A 36 -13.35 -31.02 4.92
CA TRP A 36 -13.68 -29.75 5.58
C TRP A 36 -12.43 -28.91 5.87
N GLY A 37 -11.32 -29.55 6.21
CA GLY A 37 -10.03 -28.86 6.40
C GLY A 37 -9.53 -28.17 5.12
N VAL A 38 -9.70 -28.81 3.95
CA VAL A 38 -9.32 -28.20 2.66
C VAL A 38 -10.23 -27.01 2.34
N VAL A 39 -11.55 -27.14 2.56
CA VAL A 39 -12.49 -26.02 2.35
C VAL A 39 -12.16 -24.84 3.27
N ALA A 40 -11.90 -25.09 4.55
CA ALA A 40 -11.51 -24.04 5.50
C ALA A 40 -10.18 -23.35 5.10
N ALA A 41 -9.19 -24.12 4.66
CA ALA A 41 -7.90 -23.56 4.19
C ALA A 41 -8.09 -22.67 2.96
N VAL A 42 -8.90 -23.10 1.99
CA VAL A 42 -9.20 -22.28 0.80
C VAL A 42 -9.93 -21.01 1.19
N PHE A 43 -10.90 -21.07 2.12
CA PHE A 43 -11.60 -19.88 2.61
C PHE A 43 -10.64 -18.91 3.34
N CYS A 44 -9.72 -19.42 4.16
CA CYS A 44 -8.70 -18.60 4.82
C CYS A 44 -7.76 -17.94 3.81
N PHE A 45 -7.36 -18.65 2.75
CA PHE A 45 -6.53 -18.07 1.69
C PHE A 45 -7.26 -16.98 0.93
N PHE A 46 -8.52 -17.16 0.56
CA PHE A 46 -9.30 -16.14 -0.13
C PHE A 46 -9.55 -14.91 0.75
N SER A 47 -9.88 -15.10 2.03
CA SER A 47 -10.05 -13.98 2.95
C SER A 47 -8.74 -13.24 3.19
N MET A 48 -7.59 -13.93 3.33
CA MET A 48 -6.29 -13.29 3.42
C MET A 48 -5.92 -12.48 2.17
N THR A 49 -6.20 -12.98 0.97
CA THR A 49 -5.88 -12.24 -0.27
C THR A 49 -6.74 -10.99 -0.44
N VAL A 50 -8.02 -11.03 -0.09
CA VAL A 50 -8.89 -9.85 -0.13
C VAL A 50 -8.46 -8.82 0.93
N PHE A 51 -8.16 -9.25 2.15
CA PHE A 51 -7.63 -8.38 3.20
C PHE A 51 -6.26 -7.79 2.84
N ALA A 52 -5.36 -8.60 2.30
CA ALA A 52 -4.05 -8.13 1.88
C ALA A 52 -4.18 -7.07 0.79
N ASN A 53 -5.00 -7.28 -0.25
CA ASN A 53 -5.20 -6.29 -1.30
C ASN A 53 -5.78 -4.97 -0.77
N SER A 54 -6.68 -5.00 0.22
CA SER A 54 -7.20 -3.76 0.80
C SER A 54 -6.18 -3.03 1.69
N LEU A 55 -5.28 -3.77 2.35
CA LEU A 55 -4.24 -3.21 3.20
C LEU A 55 -3.01 -2.73 2.43
N PHE A 56 -2.71 -3.36 1.29
CA PHE A 56 -1.53 -3.05 0.46
C PHE A 56 -1.85 -2.18 -0.76
N SER A 57 -3.11 -1.86 -1.01
CA SER A 57 -3.46 -1.00 -2.14
C SER A 57 -2.97 0.42 -1.88
N SER A 58 -1.98 0.86 -2.65
CA SER A 58 -1.59 2.26 -2.75
C SER A 58 -2.56 3.02 -3.65
N LEU A 59 -2.72 4.32 -3.42
CA LEU A 59 -3.42 5.20 -4.33
C LEU A 59 -2.60 5.43 -5.59
N SER A 60 -3.26 5.56 -6.73
CA SER A 60 -2.62 6.02 -7.97
C SER A 60 -2.52 7.55 -8.01
N GLY A 61 -1.62 8.09 -8.84
CA GLY A 61 -1.48 9.53 -9.01
C GLY A 61 -2.75 10.22 -9.50
N ASP A 62 -3.68 9.48 -10.15
CA ASP A 62 -4.94 10.02 -10.64
C ASP A 62 -6.01 10.12 -9.55
N GLU A 63 -5.83 9.41 -8.44
CA GLU A 63 -6.80 9.36 -7.32
C GLU A 63 -6.58 10.46 -6.29
N LEU A 64 -5.41 11.08 -6.27
CA LEU A 64 -5.07 12.13 -5.32
C LEU A 64 -4.36 13.29 -6.02
N SER A 65 -4.88 14.50 -5.82
CA SER A 65 -4.22 15.74 -6.22
C SER A 65 -3.95 16.62 -5.00
N LEU A 66 -2.74 17.17 -4.91
CA LEU A 66 -2.30 18.07 -3.85
C LEU A 66 -1.82 19.38 -4.47
N SER A 67 -2.23 20.49 -3.89
CA SER A 67 -1.73 21.83 -4.23
C SER A 67 -1.47 22.62 -2.95
N ALA A 68 -0.24 23.10 -2.75
CA ALA A 68 0.13 23.86 -1.57
C ALA A 68 0.25 25.35 -1.91
N THR A 69 -0.25 26.18 -1.00
CA THR A 69 -0.13 27.63 -1.07
C THR A 69 0.42 28.13 0.25
N TYR A 70 1.45 28.95 0.21
CA TYR A 70 1.98 29.62 1.39
C TYR A 70 1.15 30.86 1.72
N GLU A 71 0.64 30.92 2.95
CA GLU A 71 -0.23 32.01 3.42
C GLU A 71 0.56 33.10 4.19
N GLY A 72 1.86 32.90 4.41
CA GLY A 72 2.71 33.74 5.23
C GLY A 72 2.86 33.25 6.66
N ASN A 73 3.88 33.79 7.35
CA ASN A 73 4.17 33.48 8.77
C ASN A 73 4.30 31.98 9.08
N GLY A 74 4.78 31.19 8.12
CA GLY A 74 4.95 29.74 8.31
C GLY A 74 3.70 28.89 8.08
N VAL A 75 2.58 29.48 7.67
CA VAL A 75 1.33 28.78 7.43
C VAL A 75 1.21 28.37 5.96
N ILE A 76 0.89 27.11 5.72
CA ILE A 76 0.67 26.53 4.39
C ILE A 76 -0.73 25.93 4.34
N SER A 77 -1.50 26.33 3.33
CA SER A 77 -2.76 25.71 2.97
C SER A 77 -2.53 24.65 1.88
N VAL A 78 -2.90 23.41 2.15
CA VAL A 78 -2.81 22.32 1.17
C VAL A 78 -4.21 21.92 0.74
N GLN A 79 -4.55 22.21 -0.52
CA GLN A 79 -5.77 21.71 -1.11
C GLN A 79 -5.56 20.25 -1.49
N VAL A 80 -6.46 19.40 -1.02
CA VAL A 80 -6.45 17.94 -1.23
C VAL A 80 -7.69 17.58 -2.00
N GLU A 81 -7.55 16.99 -3.17
CA GLU A 81 -8.66 16.39 -3.92
C GLU A 81 -8.50 14.87 -3.87
N ASN A 82 -9.37 14.22 -3.10
CA ASN A 82 -9.40 12.77 -2.95
C ASN A 82 -10.49 12.19 -3.86
N ARG A 83 -10.08 11.59 -4.96
CA ARG A 83 -10.95 10.90 -5.93
C ARG A 83 -11.07 9.40 -5.64
N SER A 84 -10.37 8.91 -4.61
CA SER A 84 -10.41 7.50 -4.23
C SER A 84 -11.65 7.17 -3.40
N ASP A 85 -11.95 5.89 -3.32
CA ASP A 85 -13.01 5.34 -2.47
C ASP A 85 -12.58 5.17 -0.99
N LYS A 86 -11.40 5.70 -0.62
CA LYS A 86 -10.81 5.60 0.71
C LYS A 86 -10.66 6.96 1.36
N GLU A 87 -10.87 6.99 2.66
CA GLU A 87 -10.52 8.14 3.48
C GLU A 87 -9.01 8.29 3.58
N LEU A 88 -8.53 9.53 3.53
CA LEU A 88 -7.12 9.87 3.69
C LEU A 88 -6.88 10.49 5.06
N ASN A 89 -5.73 10.17 5.66
CA ASN A 89 -5.30 10.75 6.92
C ASN A 89 -3.80 11.09 6.85
N PHE A 90 -3.50 12.39 6.85
CA PHE A 90 -2.15 12.94 6.72
C PHE A 90 -1.48 13.28 8.06
N GLN A 91 -1.95 12.71 9.17
CA GLN A 91 -1.39 13.04 10.47
C GLN A 91 0.09 12.66 10.59
N SER A 92 0.86 13.59 11.12
CA SER A 92 2.10 13.42 11.87
C SER A 92 3.43 13.32 11.12
N LYS A 93 3.50 13.15 9.81
CA LYS A 93 4.80 13.06 9.14
C LYS A 93 4.86 14.02 7.96
N LEU A 94 5.48 15.16 8.18
CA LEU A 94 5.89 16.10 7.15
C LEU A 94 7.40 16.06 7.06
N LYS A 95 7.91 16.09 5.83
CA LYS A 95 9.29 16.50 5.54
C LYS A 95 9.24 17.70 4.61
N LEU A 96 9.94 18.74 4.99
CA LEU A 96 10.21 19.87 4.11
C LEU A 96 11.55 19.62 3.41
N MET A 97 11.53 19.55 2.10
CA MET A 97 12.71 19.22 1.28
C MET A 97 13.09 20.40 0.41
N ARG A 98 14.37 20.56 0.14
CA ARG A 98 14.88 21.52 -0.84
C ARG A 98 15.30 20.79 -2.11
N TRP A 99 14.85 21.29 -3.26
CA TRP A 99 15.04 20.57 -4.54
C TRP A 99 16.52 20.49 -4.95
N SER A 100 17.23 21.61 -4.91
CA SER A 100 18.63 21.68 -5.41
C SER A 100 19.59 20.74 -4.70
N THR A 101 19.38 20.53 -3.40
CA THR A 101 20.24 19.67 -2.57
C THR A 101 19.65 18.29 -2.34
N SER A 102 18.34 18.11 -2.58
CA SER A 102 17.57 16.92 -2.20
C SER A 102 17.68 16.59 -0.71
N GLU A 103 17.93 17.59 0.12
CA GLU A 103 18.08 17.45 1.56
C GLU A 103 16.84 17.90 2.29
N GLU A 104 16.59 17.25 3.43
CA GLU A 104 15.55 17.66 4.35
C GLU A 104 15.98 18.92 5.10
N VAL A 105 15.12 19.95 5.05
CA VAL A 105 15.27 21.13 5.89
C VAL A 105 14.99 20.72 7.32
N LYS A 106 16.01 20.72 8.17
CA LYS A 106 15.89 20.25 9.55
C LYS A 106 15.08 21.22 10.39
N PRO A 107 14.09 20.77 11.13
CA PRO A 107 13.41 21.60 12.11
C PRO A 107 14.37 22.04 13.20
N LEU A 108 14.23 23.26 13.69
CA LEU A 108 15.04 23.81 14.77
C LEU A 108 14.62 23.22 16.12
N SER A 109 13.33 23.28 16.41
CA SER A 109 12.72 22.79 17.65
C SER A 109 11.20 22.85 17.49
N GLY A 110 10.48 22.22 18.43
CA GLY A 110 9.03 22.26 18.38
C GLY A 110 8.39 21.23 17.47
N LYS A 111 7.14 21.44 17.13
CA LYS A 111 6.36 20.50 16.33
C LYS A 111 5.60 21.24 15.25
N VAL A 112 5.55 20.66 14.07
CA VAL A 112 4.63 21.07 13.02
C VAL A 112 3.20 20.80 13.47
N SER A 113 2.33 21.80 13.37
CA SER A 113 0.92 21.66 13.65
C SER A 113 0.13 21.39 12.37
N PHE A 114 -0.87 20.53 12.48
CA PHE A 114 -1.75 20.17 11.38
C PHE A 114 -3.20 20.35 11.80
N SER A 115 -4.03 20.82 10.88
CA SER A 115 -5.48 20.80 11.04
C SER A 115 -6.16 20.30 9.77
N ASN A 116 -7.38 19.75 9.92
CA ASN A 116 -8.18 19.18 8.84
C ASN A 116 -7.43 18.08 8.04
N THR A 117 -6.79 17.18 8.76
CA THR A 117 -5.93 16.13 8.17
C THR A 117 -6.69 14.94 7.62
N GLU A 118 -7.98 14.82 7.94
CA GLU A 118 -8.85 13.74 7.49
C GLU A 118 -9.67 14.21 6.29
N ILE A 119 -9.48 13.56 5.14
CA ILE A 119 -10.18 13.89 3.90
C ILE A 119 -11.03 12.67 3.51
N PRO A 120 -12.37 12.79 3.55
CA PRO A 120 -13.25 11.68 3.20
C PRO A 120 -13.06 11.18 1.77
N ALA A 121 -13.51 9.95 1.49
CA ALA A 121 -13.54 9.38 0.16
C ALA A 121 -14.34 10.27 -0.81
N ASN A 122 -13.88 10.36 -2.07
CA ASN A 122 -14.53 11.12 -3.15
C ASN A 122 -14.86 12.57 -2.74
N SER A 123 -13.97 13.23 -2.01
CA SER A 123 -14.19 14.60 -1.53
C SER A 123 -12.95 15.46 -1.70
N SER A 124 -13.12 16.76 -1.50
CA SER A 124 -12.03 17.73 -1.44
C SER A 124 -12.04 18.43 -0.10
N GLY A 125 -10.85 18.78 0.39
CA GLY A 125 -10.68 19.51 1.64
C GLY A 125 -9.42 20.37 1.61
N THR A 126 -9.32 21.28 2.57
CA THR A 126 -8.11 22.08 2.79
C THR A 126 -7.50 21.72 4.12
N MET A 127 -6.32 21.15 4.07
CA MET A 127 -5.49 20.90 5.25
C MET A 127 -4.62 22.14 5.50
N VAL A 128 -4.45 22.51 6.75
CA VAL A 128 -3.55 23.61 7.13
C VAL A 128 -2.38 23.07 7.92
N ILE A 129 -1.19 23.51 7.55
CA ILE A 129 0.09 23.13 8.15
C ILE A 129 0.73 24.41 8.70
N ASP A 130 1.07 24.40 9.97
CA ASP A 130 1.79 25.51 10.60
C ASP A 130 3.20 25.06 10.96
N LEU A 131 4.17 25.71 10.34
CA LEU A 131 5.61 25.48 10.48
C LEU A 131 6.28 26.42 11.48
N SER A 132 5.57 27.43 11.99
CA SER A 132 6.15 28.56 12.74
C SER A 132 6.91 28.14 13.99
N ASP A 133 6.43 27.08 14.68
CA ASP A 133 7.10 26.57 15.87
C ASP A 133 8.28 25.64 15.57
N ALA A 134 8.36 25.11 14.35
CA ALA A 134 9.30 24.07 14.01
C ALA A 134 10.46 24.55 13.13
N TYR A 135 10.26 25.58 12.32
CA TYR A 135 11.26 26.04 11.32
C TYR A 135 11.60 27.52 11.48
N ASP A 136 12.75 27.90 11.00
CA ASP A 136 13.12 29.31 10.84
C ASP A 136 12.39 29.90 9.62
N ILE A 137 11.31 30.60 9.88
CA ILE A 137 10.45 31.15 8.83
C ILE A 137 11.18 32.23 8.03
N SER A 138 12.03 33.03 8.68
CA SER A 138 12.80 34.08 7.98
C SER A 138 13.78 33.48 6.97
N LEU A 139 14.31 32.30 7.23
CA LEU A 139 15.17 31.56 6.31
C LEU A 139 14.35 31.00 5.13
N LEU A 140 13.17 30.46 5.39
CA LEU A 140 12.29 29.93 4.34
C LEU A 140 11.76 31.02 3.42
N GLU A 141 11.45 32.20 3.96
CA GLU A 141 11.00 33.37 3.20
C GLU A 141 12.11 34.12 2.49
N THR A 142 13.38 33.68 2.65
CA THR A 142 14.49 34.25 1.87
C THR A 142 14.37 33.78 0.42
N PRO A 143 14.32 34.72 -0.58
CA PRO A 143 14.22 34.35 -1.98
C PRO A 143 15.35 33.41 -2.40
N ILE A 144 15.03 32.41 -3.14
CA ILE A 144 15.97 31.45 -3.73
C ILE A 144 15.98 31.57 -5.24
N SER A 145 16.93 30.94 -5.92
CA SER A 145 17.04 31.02 -7.39
C SER A 145 15.83 30.32 -8.06
N ASP A 146 15.49 30.75 -9.29
CA ASP A 146 14.41 30.18 -10.09
C ASP A 146 14.54 28.66 -10.34
N ASP A 147 15.78 28.16 -10.26
CA ASP A 147 16.06 26.72 -10.44
C ASP A 147 15.94 25.91 -9.15
N ASP A 148 15.57 26.55 -8.04
CA ASP A 148 15.45 25.92 -6.73
C ASP A 148 14.08 26.19 -6.11
N TRP A 149 13.54 25.22 -5.41
CA TRP A 149 12.25 25.34 -4.71
C TRP A 149 12.17 24.39 -3.53
N TYR A 150 11.18 24.62 -2.70
CA TYR A 150 10.83 23.70 -1.62
C TYR A 150 9.67 22.79 -2.04
N TYR A 151 9.65 21.60 -1.48
CA TYR A 151 8.50 20.69 -1.59
C TYR A 151 8.23 20.00 -0.28
N LEU A 152 6.95 19.77 -0.05
CA LEU A 152 6.46 19.01 1.09
C LEU A 152 6.34 17.54 0.72
N VAL A 153 6.78 16.66 1.62
CA VAL A 153 6.49 15.24 1.57
C VAL A 153 5.52 14.94 2.71
N LEU A 154 4.31 14.58 2.35
CA LEU A 154 3.22 14.27 3.27
C LEU A 154 2.97 12.76 3.25
N THR A 155 2.89 12.13 4.43
CA THR A 155 2.64 10.68 4.54
C THR A 155 1.18 10.45 4.90
N ASN A 156 0.45 9.70 4.04
CA ASN A 156 -0.88 9.19 4.37
C ASN A 156 -0.74 7.93 5.24
N ASN A 157 -1.33 7.96 6.43
CA ASN A 157 -1.18 6.90 7.43
C ASN A 157 -2.26 5.81 7.36
N ASN A 158 -3.27 5.94 6.49
CA ASN A 158 -4.33 4.94 6.35
C ASN A 158 -3.89 3.65 5.62
N PHE A 159 -2.62 3.57 5.22
CA PHE A 159 -2.03 2.37 4.62
C PHE A 159 -1.01 1.75 5.56
N LEU A 160 -0.88 0.44 5.52
CA LEU A 160 -0.04 -0.34 6.44
C LEU A 160 1.43 0.14 6.48
N PHE A 161 1.95 0.67 5.37
CA PHE A 161 3.32 1.19 5.27
C PHE A 161 3.40 2.71 5.12
N GLY A 162 2.25 3.40 5.17
CA GLY A 162 2.15 4.80 4.75
C GLY A 162 2.36 4.96 3.24
N GLN A 163 1.95 6.09 2.71
CA GLN A 163 2.23 6.46 1.32
C GLN A 163 2.63 7.92 1.29
N ASP A 164 3.80 8.21 0.72
CA ASP A 164 4.33 9.55 0.62
C ASP A 164 3.82 10.25 -0.64
N TRP A 165 3.41 11.50 -0.48
CA TRP A 165 2.96 12.37 -1.54
C TRP A 165 3.74 13.67 -1.49
N MET A 166 4.04 14.21 -2.67
CA MET A 166 4.84 15.44 -2.79
C MET A 166 3.99 16.56 -3.39
N CYS A 167 4.16 17.77 -2.85
CA CYS A 167 3.65 18.99 -3.45
C CYS A 167 4.68 20.11 -3.28
N THR A 168 4.85 20.91 -4.32
CA THR A 168 5.72 22.09 -4.27
C THR A 168 5.09 23.19 -3.43
N VAL A 169 5.91 23.99 -2.79
CA VAL A 169 5.50 25.18 -2.04
C VAL A 169 6.50 26.31 -2.26
N GLU A 170 6.00 27.48 -2.58
CA GLU A 170 6.77 28.71 -2.74
C GLU A 170 6.58 29.58 -1.51
N PHE A 171 7.65 29.82 -0.73
CA PHE A 171 7.63 30.64 0.47
C PHE A 171 7.87 32.13 0.18
N ALA A 172 8.55 32.43 -0.93
CA ALA A 172 8.82 33.79 -1.39
C ALA A 172 8.80 33.83 -2.91
N GLU A 173 8.60 35.01 -3.48
CA GLU A 173 8.76 35.18 -4.92
C GLU A 173 10.24 34.88 -5.31
N SER A 174 10.43 34.03 -6.32
CA SER A 174 11.76 33.74 -6.84
C SER A 174 12.42 35.01 -7.36
N VAL A 175 13.73 35.15 -7.12
CA VAL A 175 14.50 36.24 -7.71
C VAL A 175 14.77 35.91 -9.16
N PRO A 176 14.26 36.70 -10.14
CA PRO A 176 14.51 36.44 -11.55
C PRO A 176 16.03 36.40 -11.81
N THR A 177 16.50 35.33 -12.40
CA THR A 177 17.89 35.22 -12.81
C THR A 177 18.09 36.21 -13.96
N GLU A 178 18.72 37.33 -13.69
CA GLU A 178 19.08 38.31 -14.72
C GLU A 178 19.96 37.61 -15.77
N LYS A 179 19.41 37.41 -16.96
CA LYS A 179 20.24 36.91 -18.08
C LYS A 179 21.31 37.93 -18.36
N VAL A 180 22.54 37.64 -18.00
CA VAL A 180 23.71 38.38 -18.44
C VAL A 180 23.88 38.06 -19.92
N ASP A 181 23.50 39.02 -20.78
CA ASP A 181 23.73 38.98 -22.22
C ASP A 181 25.23 39.09 -22.54
#